data_43e12ed057244cde4d42cd241a678338
#
_entry.id   43e12ed057244cde4d42cd241a678338
#
_cell.length_a   1.000
_cell.length_b   1.000
_cell.length_c   1.000
_cell.angle_alpha   90.00
_cell.angle_beta   90.00
_cell.angle_gamma   90.00
#
_symmetry.space_group_name_H-M   'P 1'
#
loop_
_entity.id
_entity.type
_entity.pdbx_description
1 polymer ?
#
loop_
_entity_poly.entity_id
_entity_poly.type
_entity_poly.pdbx_seq_one_letter_code
_entity_poly.pdbx_strand_id
1 'polypeptide(L)'
;MSPEEWVRQHFIALFSDSLNYPKGLISVEKNIKYGELDKRWDLAVFKTNQDCFLLLECKAPHIKITKAVFEQSLVYYKSLQADYLILSNGLDHLIMKKNHISKQFDQIDYFPEYTSCE
;
A
#
# COMPACT_ATOMS: atom_id res chain seq x y z
N MET A 1 -9.34 -11.79 15.88
CA MET A 1 -8.72 -10.87 14.91
C MET A 1 -7.29 -10.61 15.30
N SER A 2 -6.35 -10.79 14.38
CA SER A 2 -4.95 -10.49 14.65
C SER A 2 -4.73 -8.99 14.72
N PRO A 3 -3.62 -8.52 15.35
CA PRO A 3 -3.31 -7.10 15.36
C PRO A 3 -3.17 -6.49 13.96
N GLU A 4 -2.59 -7.24 13.02
CA GLU A 4 -2.46 -6.76 11.66
C GLU A 4 -3.81 -6.68 10.95
N GLU A 5 -4.72 -7.60 11.21
CA GLU A 5 -6.07 -7.53 10.66
C GLU A 5 -6.83 -6.31 11.15
N TRP A 6 -6.62 -5.95 12.42
CA TRP A 6 -7.25 -4.75 12.96
C TRP A 6 -6.77 -3.51 12.19
N VAL A 7 -5.48 -3.43 11.89
CA VAL A 7 -4.92 -2.33 11.12
C VAL A 7 -5.50 -2.33 9.70
N ARG A 8 -5.60 -3.50 9.07
CA ARG A 8 -6.15 -3.62 7.73
C ARG A 8 -7.60 -3.16 7.67
N GLN A 9 -8.41 -3.58 8.64
CA GLN A 9 -9.82 -3.18 8.68
C GLN A 9 -9.97 -1.67 8.83
N HIS A 10 -9.11 -1.08 9.63
CA HIS A 10 -9.09 0.37 9.80
C HIS A 10 -8.83 1.08 8.45
N PHE A 11 -7.90 0.57 7.65
CA PHE A 11 -7.58 1.17 6.36
C PHE A 11 -8.66 0.91 5.31
N ILE A 12 -9.33 -0.23 5.37
CA ILE A 12 -10.47 -0.46 4.47
C ILE A 12 -11.54 0.61 4.70
N ALA A 13 -11.86 0.87 5.96
CA ALA A 13 -12.82 1.90 6.31
C ALA A 13 -12.34 3.30 5.90
N LEU A 14 -11.07 3.60 6.15
CA LEU A 14 -10.50 4.90 5.78
C LEU A 14 -10.59 5.13 4.27
N PHE A 15 -10.18 4.15 3.49
CA PHE A 15 -10.15 4.29 2.03
C PHE A 15 -11.56 4.41 1.44
N SER A 16 -12.52 3.60 1.92
CA SER A 16 -13.85 3.60 1.35
C SER A 16 -14.71 4.74 1.87
N ASP A 17 -14.60 5.08 3.16
CA ASP A 17 -15.53 6.02 3.78
C ASP A 17 -15.00 7.45 3.81
N SER A 18 -13.71 7.63 4.12
CA SER A 18 -13.13 8.96 4.27
C SER A 18 -12.47 9.45 2.98
N LEU A 19 -11.79 8.59 2.26
CA LEU A 19 -11.08 8.97 1.03
C LEU A 19 -11.88 8.67 -0.23
N ASN A 20 -13.01 7.98 -0.09
CA ASN A 20 -13.93 7.67 -1.20
C ASN A 20 -13.24 6.91 -2.35
N TYR A 21 -12.33 6.02 -2.02
CA TYR A 21 -11.76 5.15 -3.04
C TYR A 21 -12.83 4.18 -3.54
N PRO A 22 -12.87 3.89 -4.85
CA PRO A 22 -13.89 2.99 -5.40
C PRO A 22 -13.77 1.59 -4.78
N LYS A 23 -14.84 1.13 -4.12
CA LYS A 23 -14.82 -0.14 -3.40
C LYS A 23 -14.52 -1.33 -4.31
N GLY A 24 -14.99 -1.30 -5.54
CA GLY A 24 -14.74 -2.38 -6.48
C GLY A 24 -13.28 -2.47 -6.96
N LEU A 25 -12.47 -1.44 -6.69
CA LEU A 25 -11.06 -1.42 -7.06
C LEU A 25 -10.13 -1.66 -5.89
N ILE A 26 -10.68 -1.89 -4.69
CA ILE A 26 -9.91 -2.23 -3.51
C ILE A 26 -9.81 -3.74 -3.42
N SER A 27 -8.59 -4.26 -3.42
CA SER A 27 -8.33 -5.70 -3.34
C SER A 27 -7.63 -6.02 -2.04
N VAL A 28 -8.09 -7.06 -1.34
CA VAL A 28 -7.62 -7.42 -0.02
C VAL A 28 -6.90 -8.77 -0.11
N GLU A 29 -5.74 -8.86 0.54
CA GLU A 29 -5.00 -10.11 0.72
C GLU A 29 -4.69 -10.88 -0.57
N LYS A 30 -4.00 -10.22 -1.48
CA LYS A 30 -3.55 -10.89 -2.70
C LYS A 30 -2.10 -11.34 -2.58
N ASN A 31 -1.76 -12.43 -3.26
CA ASN A 31 -0.39 -12.89 -3.36
C ASN A 31 0.31 -12.24 -4.54
N ILE A 32 1.57 -11.89 -4.33
CA ILE A 32 2.46 -11.42 -5.39
C ILE A 32 3.57 -12.45 -5.53
N LYS A 33 3.84 -12.87 -6.75
CA LYS A 33 4.98 -13.75 -7.00
C LYS A 33 6.19 -12.92 -7.38
N TYR A 34 7.31 -13.23 -6.75
CA TYR A 34 8.59 -12.63 -7.04
C TYR A 34 9.61 -13.75 -7.16
N GLY A 35 9.87 -14.19 -8.40
CA GLY A 35 10.67 -15.37 -8.62
C GLY A 35 10.00 -16.60 -8.02
N GLU A 36 10.69 -17.27 -7.12
CA GLU A 36 10.12 -18.41 -6.39
C GLU A 36 9.50 -18.04 -5.06
N LEU A 37 9.52 -16.74 -4.71
CA LEU A 37 8.94 -16.27 -3.46
C LEU A 37 7.53 -15.76 -3.69
N ASP A 38 6.65 -16.12 -2.76
CA ASP A 38 5.30 -15.56 -2.71
C ASP A 38 5.28 -14.49 -1.65
N LYS A 39 4.83 -13.30 -2.04
CA LYS A 39 4.63 -12.20 -1.11
C LYS A 39 3.18 -11.78 -1.18
N ARG A 40 2.55 -11.60 -0.03
CA ARG A 40 1.15 -11.20 0.05
C ARG A 40 1.09 -9.73 0.48
N TRP A 41 0.36 -8.93 -0.29
CA TRP A 41 0.03 -7.59 0.17
C TRP A 41 -1.25 -7.64 0.98
N ASP A 42 -1.42 -6.66 1.85
CA ASP A 42 -2.61 -6.60 2.71
C ASP A 42 -3.75 -5.90 2.02
N LEU A 43 -3.45 -4.85 1.27
CA LEU A 43 -4.46 -4.08 0.57
C LEU A 43 -3.86 -3.47 -0.68
N ALA A 44 -4.60 -3.51 -1.77
CA ALA A 44 -4.20 -2.87 -3.01
C ALA A 44 -5.38 -2.11 -3.59
N VAL A 45 -5.12 -0.95 -4.17
CA VAL A 45 -6.12 -0.16 -4.87
C VAL A 45 -5.70 -0.05 -6.31
N PHE A 46 -6.61 -0.38 -7.23
CA PHE A 46 -6.31 -0.41 -8.65
C PHE A 46 -6.99 0.74 -9.38
N LYS A 47 -6.45 1.08 -10.53
CA LYS A 47 -7.08 2.01 -11.46
C LYS A 47 -8.04 1.26 -12.37
N THR A 48 -8.87 1.98 -13.09
CA THR A 48 -9.83 1.38 -14.02
C THR A 48 -9.14 0.64 -15.15
N ASN A 49 -7.91 1.02 -15.49
CA ASN A 49 -7.10 0.33 -16.52
C ASN A 49 -6.33 -0.86 -15.96
N GLN A 50 -6.58 -1.24 -14.69
CA GLN A 50 -5.96 -2.35 -13.99
C GLN A 50 -4.53 -2.11 -13.50
N ASP A 51 -3.98 -0.91 -13.72
CA ASP A 51 -2.69 -0.56 -13.10
C ASP A 51 -2.88 -0.37 -11.61
N CYS A 52 -1.83 -0.65 -10.83
CA CYS A 52 -1.89 -0.49 -9.39
C CYS A 52 -1.71 0.97 -9.01
N PHE A 53 -2.69 1.51 -8.29
CA PHE A 53 -2.61 2.87 -7.77
C PHE A 53 -1.85 2.92 -6.45
N LEU A 54 -2.14 1.98 -5.54
CA LEU A 54 -1.62 2.04 -4.18
C LEU A 54 -1.51 0.63 -3.62
N LEU A 55 -0.40 0.38 -2.92
CA LEU A 55 -0.21 -0.84 -2.14
C LEU A 55 -0.05 -0.47 -0.69
N LEU A 56 -0.68 -1.22 0.19
CA LEU A 56 -0.57 -1.05 1.63
C LEU A 56 -0.09 -2.34 2.26
N GLU A 57 0.93 -2.24 3.10
CA GLU A 57 1.34 -3.33 3.96
C GLU A 57 1.08 -2.95 5.41
N CYS A 58 0.34 -3.78 6.13
CA CYS A 58 0.01 -3.56 7.52
C CYS A 58 0.98 -4.35 8.42
N LYS A 59 1.45 -3.69 9.45
CA LYS A 59 2.26 -4.31 10.50
C LYS A 59 1.50 -4.25 11.81
N ALA A 60 1.85 -5.13 12.74
CA ALA A 60 1.26 -5.09 14.07
C ALA A 60 1.60 -3.76 14.76
N PRO A 61 0.73 -3.27 15.66
CA PRO A 61 0.94 -1.94 16.29
C PRO A 61 2.26 -1.78 17.02
N HIS A 62 2.88 -2.86 17.47
CA HIS A 62 4.15 -2.79 18.21
C HIS A 62 5.38 -2.74 17.29
N ILE A 63 5.20 -2.91 15.98
CA ILE A 63 6.31 -2.90 15.04
C ILE A 63 6.60 -1.46 14.64
N LYS A 64 7.87 -1.05 14.74
CA LYS A 64 8.26 0.29 14.33
C LYS A 64 8.27 0.42 12.82
N ILE A 65 7.72 1.52 12.34
CA ILE A 65 7.70 1.83 10.92
C ILE A 65 8.92 2.68 10.61
N THR A 66 9.90 2.10 9.91
CA THR A 66 11.16 2.76 9.58
C THR A 66 11.44 2.64 8.10
N LYS A 67 12.38 3.44 7.61
CA LYS A 67 12.82 3.33 6.21
C LYS A 67 13.44 1.97 5.93
N ALA A 68 14.14 1.37 6.90
CA ALA A 68 14.72 0.05 6.72
C ALA A 68 13.64 -1.01 6.48
N VAL A 69 12.55 -0.95 7.25
CA VAL A 69 11.42 -1.86 7.08
C VAL A 69 10.78 -1.63 5.71
N PHE A 70 10.63 -0.38 5.30
CA PHE A 70 10.08 -0.04 3.98
C PHE A 70 10.95 -0.62 2.86
N GLU A 71 12.28 -0.46 2.96
CA GLU A 71 13.18 -0.95 1.91
C GLU A 71 13.14 -2.46 1.77
N GLN A 72 12.93 -3.18 2.85
CA GLN A 72 12.75 -4.62 2.79
C GLN A 72 11.49 -4.99 1.99
N SER A 73 10.42 -4.23 2.19
CA SER A 73 9.16 -4.48 1.50
C SER A 73 9.23 -4.07 0.03
N LEU A 74 10.00 -3.03 -0.29
CA LEU A 74 10.07 -2.46 -1.63
C LEU A 74 10.50 -3.47 -2.69
N VAL A 75 11.38 -4.41 -2.33
CA VAL A 75 11.85 -5.42 -3.25
C VAL A 75 10.68 -6.20 -3.86
N TYR A 76 9.68 -6.51 -3.02
CA TYR A 76 8.53 -7.29 -3.46
C TYR A 76 7.54 -6.47 -4.29
N TYR A 77 7.46 -5.17 -4.03
CA TYR A 77 6.43 -4.33 -4.65
C TYR A 77 6.85 -3.73 -5.98
N LYS A 78 8.13 -3.79 -6.32
CA LYS A 78 8.62 -3.25 -7.59
C LYS A 78 7.93 -3.86 -8.80
N SER A 79 7.57 -5.13 -8.72
CA SER A 79 6.94 -5.82 -9.84
C SER A 79 5.55 -5.27 -10.18
N LEU A 80 4.87 -4.63 -9.24
CA LEU A 80 3.54 -4.07 -9.45
C LEU A 80 3.55 -2.61 -9.89
N GLN A 81 4.66 -1.92 -9.71
CA GLN A 81 4.84 -0.53 -10.13
C GLN A 81 3.72 0.39 -9.62
N ALA A 82 3.33 0.21 -8.36
CA ALA A 82 2.30 1.06 -7.76
C ALA A 82 2.75 2.50 -7.71
N ASP A 83 1.79 3.43 -7.86
CA ASP A 83 2.09 4.86 -7.74
C ASP A 83 2.39 5.25 -6.31
N TYR A 84 1.79 4.57 -5.35
CA TYR A 84 1.97 4.84 -3.92
C TYR A 84 2.22 3.54 -3.17
N LEU A 85 3.10 3.61 -2.17
CA LEU A 85 3.33 2.52 -1.24
C LEU A 85 3.13 3.05 0.18
N ILE A 86 2.33 2.34 0.97
CA ILE A 86 2.08 2.72 2.36
C ILE A 86 2.46 1.54 3.25
N LEU A 87 3.23 1.85 4.28
CA LEU A 87 3.55 0.91 5.34
C LEU A 87 2.98 1.50 6.63
N SER A 88 2.20 0.72 7.36
CA SER A 88 1.53 1.24 8.56
C SER A 88 1.39 0.17 9.62
N ASN A 89 1.47 0.61 10.88
CA ASN A 89 1.13 -0.23 12.03
C ASN A 89 -0.16 0.23 12.72
N GLY A 90 -0.90 1.14 12.08
CA GLY A 90 -2.14 1.69 12.64
C GLY A 90 -1.90 2.97 13.44
N LEU A 91 -0.71 3.18 13.97
CA LEU A 91 -0.33 4.35 14.75
C LEU A 91 0.60 5.25 13.97
N ASP A 92 1.55 4.66 13.27
CA ASP A 92 2.52 5.38 12.44
C ASP A 92 2.40 4.91 11.01
N HIS A 93 2.59 5.83 10.07
CA HIS A 93 2.48 5.55 8.65
C HIS A 93 3.71 6.07 7.91
N LEU A 94 4.14 5.30 6.93
CA LEU A 94 5.15 5.75 5.97
C LEU A 94 4.49 5.71 4.60
N ILE A 95 4.29 6.88 4.00
CA ILE A 95 3.60 7.02 2.73
C ILE A 95 4.61 7.47 1.69
N MET A 96 4.77 6.68 0.63
CA MET A 96 5.76 6.94 -0.41
C MET A 96 5.07 7.09 -1.75
N LYS A 97 5.45 8.13 -2.47
CA LYS A 97 4.93 8.41 -3.81
C LYS A 97 6.02 8.16 -4.83
N LYS A 98 5.69 7.42 -5.89
CA LYS A 98 6.63 7.14 -6.96
C LYS A 98 6.86 8.39 -7.81
N ASN A 99 8.12 8.72 -8.01
CA ASN A 99 8.51 9.77 -8.96
C ASN A 99 8.72 9.11 -10.32
N HIS A 100 7.87 9.43 -11.29
CA HIS A 100 7.90 8.77 -12.59
C HIS A 100 9.12 9.16 -13.43
N ILE A 101 9.77 10.25 -13.09
CA ILE A 101 10.97 10.71 -13.80
C ILE A 101 12.20 9.98 -13.27
N SER A 102 12.42 10.02 -11.96
CA SER A 102 13.59 9.40 -11.33
C SER A 102 13.42 7.92 -11.08
N LYS A 103 12.19 7.41 -11.12
CA LYS A 103 11.82 6.03 -10.78
C LYS A 103 12.06 5.69 -9.32
N GLN A 104 12.22 6.68 -8.47
CA GLN A 104 12.41 6.50 -7.04
C GLN A 104 11.17 6.93 -6.29
N PHE A 105 11.11 6.61 -4.99
CA PHE A 105 9.98 6.97 -4.15
C PHE A 105 10.35 8.13 -3.25
N ASP A 106 9.45 9.11 -3.15
CA ASP A 106 9.59 10.24 -2.25
C ASP A 106 8.60 10.08 -1.11
N GLN A 107 9.02 10.42 0.10
CA GLN A 107 8.14 10.36 1.25
C GLN A 107 7.20 11.56 1.24
N ILE A 108 5.91 11.30 1.50
CA ILE A 108 4.90 12.34 1.65
C ILE A 108 4.20 12.16 3.00
N ASP A 109 3.46 13.17 3.44
CA ASP A 109 2.84 13.17 4.76
C ASP A 109 1.31 13.24 4.71
N TYR A 110 0.72 12.83 3.59
CA TYR A 110 -0.73 12.82 3.42
C TYR A 110 -1.15 11.57 2.65
N PHE A 111 -2.39 11.16 2.84
CA PHE A 111 -2.98 10.09 2.04
C PHE A 111 -3.44 10.65 0.70
N PRO A 112 -3.06 10.02 -0.42
CA PRO A 112 -3.36 10.57 -1.73
C PRO A 112 -4.85 10.49 -2.05
N GLU A 113 -5.32 11.45 -2.84
CA GLU A 113 -6.63 11.36 -3.45
C GLU A 113 -6.59 10.31 -4.56
N TYR A 114 -7.67 9.55 -4.69
CA TYR A 114 -7.74 8.55 -5.75
C TYR A 114 -7.86 9.23 -7.11
N THR A 115 -7.02 8.80 -8.05
CA THR A 115 -7.14 9.21 -9.44
C THR A 115 -7.01 7.97 -10.32
N SER A 116 -7.87 7.85 -11.31
CA SER A 116 -7.73 6.81 -12.31
C SER A 116 -7.21 7.37 -13.62
N CYS A 117 -6.45 8.45 -13.54
CA CYS A 117 -5.86 9.06 -14.71
C CYS A 117 -4.91 8.13 -15.39
N GLU A 118 -5.04 8.11 -16.65
CA GLU A 118 -4.17 7.38 -17.53
C GLU A 118 -3.02 8.25 -17.97
#